data_a81f03334316c97426e4a1c3202a9037
#
_entry.id   a81f03334316c97426e4a1c3202a9037
#
_cell.length_a   1.000
_cell.length_b   1.000
_cell.length_c   1.000
_cell.angle_alpha   90.00
_cell.angle_beta   90.00
_cell.angle_gamma   90.00
#
_symmetry.space_group_name_H-M   'P 1'
#
loop_
_entity.id
_entity.type
_entity.pdbx_description
1 polymer ?
#
loop_
_entity_poly.entity_id
_entity_poly.type
_entity_poly.pdbx_seq_one_letter_code
_entity_poly.pdbx_strand_id
1 'polypeptide(L)'
;TIRFLFYPSRNRENAPEIIMIGNSITHYWAGEPTAPTQRGKEAWDKLFKNRSVRNLGFGWDKTENVLWRIYHGELDGFKANMIFLLIGTNNLQFNTDKEILQGILQVTEAIKIRQPQAKLCVMGILPRANTEKRIQQINKELRKKLEQNCIYINLSNLLTDKNGII
;
A
#
# COMPACT_ATOMS: atom_id res chain seq x y z
N THR A 1 12.17 2.28 12.00
CA THR A 1 13.47 2.76 11.51
C THR A 1 14.46 1.60 11.32
N ILE A 2 14.63 0.72 12.30
CA ILE A 2 15.52 -0.47 12.18
C ILE A 2 14.99 -1.41 11.09
N ARG A 3 13.68 -1.58 10.97
CA ARG A 3 13.04 -2.42 9.96
C ARG A 3 13.43 -1.99 8.53
N PHE A 4 13.50 -0.70 8.24
CA PHE A 4 13.89 -0.16 6.94
C PHE A 4 15.35 -0.49 6.55
N LEU A 5 16.29 -0.41 7.49
CA LEU A 5 17.73 -0.61 7.22
C LEU A 5 18.11 -2.06 6.81
N PHE A 6 17.27 -3.04 7.11
CA PHE A 6 17.52 -4.45 6.77
C PHE A 6 17.02 -4.90 5.39
N TYR A 7 16.24 -4.08 4.67
CA TYR A 7 15.59 -4.51 3.44
C TYR A 7 16.48 -4.62 2.19
N PRO A 8 17.37 -3.68 1.89
CA PRO A 8 18.11 -3.73 0.63
C PRO A 8 19.00 -4.97 0.49
N SER A 9 19.58 -5.47 1.59
CA SER A 9 20.43 -6.68 1.57
C SER A 9 19.59 -7.96 1.43
N ARG A 10 18.50 -8.10 2.19
CA ARG A 10 17.60 -9.28 2.13
C ARG A 10 16.83 -9.39 0.81
N ASN A 11 16.53 -8.28 0.16
CA ASN A 11 15.87 -8.31 -1.14
C ASN A 11 16.73 -8.90 -2.24
N ARG A 12 18.06 -8.81 -2.12
CA ARG A 12 19.00 -9.40 -3.08
C ARG A 12 19.14 -10.92 -2.93
N GLU A 13 19.03 -11.43 -1.70
CA GLU A 13 19.19 -12.86 -1.40
C GLU A 13 17.92 -13.66 -1.71
N ASN A 14 16.74 -13.08 -1.47
CA ASN A 14 15.42 -13.71 -1.69
C ASN A 14 14.48 -12.69 -2.33
N ALA A 15 14.62 -12.49 -3.63
CA ALA A 15 13.78 -11.53 -4.37
C ALA A 15 12.29 -11.84 -4.23
N PRO A 16 11.48 -10.92 -3.73
CA PRO A 16 10.04 -11.14 -3.59
C PRO A 16 9.33 -11.04 -4.94
N GLU A 17 8.41 -11.97 -5.20
CA GLU A 17 7.52 -11.90 -6.35
C GLU A 17 6.44 -10.82 -6.18
N ILE A 18 5.96 -10.67 -4.94
CA ILE A 18 4.86 -9.78 -4.59
C ILE A 18 5.30 -8.85 -3.47
N ILE A 19 5.01 -7.57 -3.62
CA ILE A 19 5.24 -6.54 -2.60
C ILE A 19 3.89 -5.97 -2.15
N MET A 20 3.75 -5.84 -0.83
CA MET A 20 2.64 -5.12 -0.19
C MET A 20 3.18 -3.84 0.43
N ILE A 21 2.80 -2.66 -0.05
CA ILE A 21 3.22 -1.35 0.47
C ILE A 21 2.05 -0.68 1.15
N GLY A 22 2.26 -0.14 2.35
CA GLY A 22 1.20 0.56 3.06
C GLY A 22 1.53 0.96 4.48
N ASN A 23 0.48 1.26 5.23
CA ASN A 23 0.54 1.69 6.63
C ASN A 23 0.32 0.52 7.61
N SER A 24 -0.24 0.80 8.80
CA SER A 24 -0.53 -0.21 9.83
C SER A 24 -1.48 -1.32 9.36
N ILE A 25 -2.40 -1.05 8.45
CA ILE A 25 -3.34 -2.06 7.92
C ILE A 25 -2.55 -3.14 7.19
N THR A 26 -1.64 -2.75 6.32
CA THR A 26 -0.72 -3.66 5.65
C THR A 26 0.28 -4.28 6.63
N HIS A 27 0.87 -3.46 7.52
CA HIS A 27 1.87 -3.92 8.50
C HIS A 27 1.38 -5.07 9.36
N TYR A 28 0.15 -4.95 9.90
CA TYR A 28 -0.41 -5.93 10.83
C TYR A 28 -1.21 -7.05 10.15
N TRP A 29 -1.26 -7.10 8.83
CA TRP A 29 -1.93 -8.22 8.17
C TRP A 29 -1.20 -9.52 8.46
N ALA A 30 -0.04 -9.75 7.88
CA ALA A 30 0.93 -10.82 8.17
C ALA A 30 2.15 -10.69 7.24
N GLY A 31 2.95 -11.76 7.16
CA GLY A 31 4.09 -11.86 6.24
C GLY A 31 5.38 -11.29 6.80
N GLU A 32 6.45 -11.51 6.04
CA GLU A 32 7.78 -11.02 6.41
C GLU A 32 8.03 -9.60 5.91
N PRO A 33 8.70 -8.80 6.77
CA PRO A 33 9.15 -9.10 8.12
C PRO A 33 7.99 -9.14 9.10
N THR A 34 8.05 -10.11 9.98
CA THR A 34 6.99 -10.38 10.96
C THR A 34 6.74 -9.17 11.85
N ALA A 35 5.50 -8.72 11.90
CA ALA A 35 5.05 -7.71 12.84
C ALA A 35 4.79 -8.34 14.23
N PRO A 36 4.89 -7.55 15.32
CA PRO A 36 4.54 -8.04 16.67
C PRO A 36 3.10 -8.55 16.77
N THR A 37 2.21 -8.02 15.96
CA THR A 37 0.82 -8.45 15.85
C THR A 37 0.50 -8.82 14.41
N GLN A 38 -0.11 -9.99 14.19
CA GLN A 38 -0.59 -10.43 12.89
C GLN A 38 -2.10 -10.70 12.99
N ARG A 39 -2.90 -9.85 12.33
CA ARG A 39 -4.37 -9.87 12.43
C ARG A 39 -5.05 -10.70 11.34
N GLY A 40 -4.32 -11.11 10.32
CA GLY A 40 -4.86 -11.84 9.19
C GLY A 40 -3.93 -12.94 8.70
N LYS A 41 -3.17 -13.57 9.62
CA LYS A 41 -2.19 -14.60 9.28
C LYS A 41 -2.80 -15.78 8.53
N GLU A 42 -3.96 -16.25 8.94
CA GLU A 42 -4.66 -17.38 8.28
C GLU A 42 -5.01 -17.04 6.82
N ALA A 43 -5.58 -15.86 6.58
CA ALA A 43 -5.90 -15.39 5.23
C ALA A 43 -4.62 -15.18 4.39
N TRP A 44 -3.56 -14.65 5.00
CA TRP A 44 -2.26 -14.49 4.35
C TRP A 44 -1.69 -15.83 3.91
N ASP A 45 -1.61 -16.80 4.83
CA ASP A 45 -1.06 -18.12 4.56
C ASP A 45 -1.86 -18.85 3.47
N LYS A 46 -3.19 -18.71 3.48
CA LYS A 46 -4.06 -19.28 2.45
C LYS A 46 -3.82 -18.65 1.07
N LEU A 47 -3.67 -17.33 0.99
CA LEU A 47 -3.51 -16.58 -0.26
C LEU A 47 -2.11 -16.74 -0.85
N PHE A 48 -1.08 -16.80 -0.01
CA PHE A 48 0.31 -16.66 -0.42
C PHE A 48 1.18 -17.88 -0.12
N LYS A 49 0.59 -19.03 0.19
CA LYS A 49 1.27 -20.27 0.64
C LYS A 49 2.52 -20.64 -0.17
N ASN A 50 2.49 -20.43 -1.49
CA ASN A 50 3.55 -20.82 -2.42
C ASN A 50 4.14 -19.60 -3.15
N ARG A 51 4.01 -18.41 -2.57
CA ARG A 51 4.47 -17.15 -3.16
C ARG A 51 5.47 -16.46 -2.27
N SER A 52 6.51 -15.91 -2.86
CA SER A 52 7.43 -15.02 -2.15
C SER A 52 6.81 -13.63 -2.03
N VAL A 53 6.27 -13.30 -0.86
CA VAL A 53 5.61 -12.01 -0.59
C VAL A 53 6.37 -11.25 0.47
N ARG A 54 6.66 -9.97 0.21
CA ARG A 54 7.25 -9.05 1.18
C ARG A 54 6.23 -8.03 1.65
N ASN A 55 6.05 -7.94 2.97
CA ASN A 55 5.21 -6.91 3.57
C ASN A 55 6.02 -5.68 3.94
N LEU A 56 5.91 -4.62 3.13
CA LEU A 56 6.52 -3.30 3.35
C LEU A 56 5.51 -2.30 3.94
N GLY A 57 4.59 -2.78 4.76
CA GLY A 57 3.73 -1.94 5.58
C GLY A 57 4.45 -1.43 6.81
N PHE A 58 4.23 -0.16 7.17
CA PHE A 58 4.74 0.44 8.40
C PHE A 58 3.63 1.16 9.14
N GLY A 59 3.55 0.95 10.47
CA GLY A 59 2.58 1.65 11.29
C GLY A 59 2.72 3.16 11.17
N TRP A 60 1.56 3.86 11.07
CA TRP A 60 1.47 5.31 10.96
C TRP A 60 1.99 5.95 9.69
N ASP A 61 2.49 5.18 8.72
CA ASP A 61 2.95 5.75 7.45
C ASP A 61 1.87 6.59 6.77
N LYS A 62 2.31 7.71 6.28
CA LYS A 62 1.66 8.61 5.34
C LYS A 62 2.31 8.49 3.96
N THR A 63 1.73 9.12 2.95
CA THR A 63 2.26 9.08 1.58
C THR A 63 3.72 9.54 1.50
N GLU A 64 4.08 10.60 2.23
CA GLU A 64 5.44 11.13 2.28
C GLU A 64 6.45 10.16 2.90
N ASN A 65 6.05 9.34 3.89
CA ASN A 65 6.93 8.34 4.47
C ASN A 65 7.23 7.21 3.48
N VAL A 66 6.20 6.72 2.77
CA VAL A 66 6.38 5.72 1.71
C VAL A 66 7.26 6.27 0.60
N LEU A 67 7.02 7.50 0.15
CA LEU A 67 7.80 8.15 -0.89
C LEU A 67 9.28 8.27 -0.50
N TRP A 68 9.54 8.69 0.75
CA TRP A 68 10.90 8.75 1.30
C TRP A 68 11.60 7.39 1.24
N ARG A 69 10.93 6.31 1.67
CA ARG A 69 11.52 4.95 1.67
C ARG A 69 11.85 4.48 0.25
N ILE A 70 10.96 4.73 -0.71
CA ILE A 70 11.19 4.38 -2.12
C ILE A 70 12.43 5.10 -2.66
N TYR A 71 12.58 6.40 -2.38
CA TYR A 71 13.76 7.16 -2.80
C TYR A 71 15.04 6.76 -2.08
N HIS A 72 14.94 6.10 -0.93
CA HIS A 72 16.08 5.56 -0.17
C HIS A 72 16.31 4.06 -0.41
N GLY A 73 15.84 3.53 -1.55
CA GLY A 73 16.24 2.22 -2.04
C GLY A 73 15.38 1.04 -1.57
N GLU A 74 14.21 1.28 -0.98
CA GLU A 74 13.34 0.18 -0.50
C GLU A 74 12.94 -0.79 -1.62
N LEU A 75 12.82 -0.31 -2.85
CA LEU A 75 12.45 -1.10 -4.03
C LEU A 75 13.63 -1.42 -4.94
N ASP A 76 14.86 -1.23 -4.50
CA ASP A 76 16.05 -1.45 -5.32
C ASP A 76 16.62 -2.87 -5.14
N GLY A 77 17.32 -3.37 -6.17
CA GLY A 77 18.09 -4.60 -6.11
C GLY A 77 17.30 -5.90 -6.34
N PHE A 78 16.03 -5.81 -6.73
CA PHE A 78 15.18 -6.95 -7.11
C PHE A 78 14.16 -6.55 -8.18
N LYS A 79 13.43 -7.53 -8.72
CA LYS A 79 12.31 -7.31 -9.65
C LYS A 79 11.07 -8.02 -9.13
N ALA A 80 10.04 -7.24 -8.75
CA ALA A 80 8.75 -7.79 -8.38
C ALA A 80 7.88 -8.04 -9.61
N ASN A 81 6.99 -9.03 -9.54
CA ASN A 81 5.97 -9.28 -10.55
C ASN A 81 4.71 -8.43 -10.29
N MET A 82 4.40 -8.21 -9.02
CA MET A 82 3.21 -7.47 -8.60
C MET A 82 3.48 -6.64 -7.35
N ILE A 83 2.91 -5.44 -7.32
CA ILE A 83 2.99 -4.54 -6.16
C ILE A 83 1.57 -4.07 -5.82
N PHE A 84 1.19 -4.20 -4.55
CA PHE A 84 -0.03 -3.64 -3.99
C PHE A 84 0.30 -2.42 -3.14
N LEU A 85 -0.42 -1.33 -3.35
CA LEU A 85 -0.30 -0.09 -2.59
C LEU A 85 -1.62 0.23 -1.88
N LEU A 86 -1.57 0.35 -0.54
CA LEU A 86 -2.68 0.80 0.30
C LEU A 86 -2.20 1.87 1.27
N ILE A 87 -2.40 3.14 0.94
CA ILE A 87 -1.90 4.30 1.71
C ILE A 87 -2.88 5.47 1.67
N GLY A 88 -2.73 6.44 2.58
CA GLY A 88 -3.47 7.70 2.57
C GLY A 88 -4.38 7.92 3.79
N THR A 89 -4.79 6.87 4.50
CA THR A 89 -5.70 7.03 5.66
C THR A 89 -5.11 7.87 6.78
N ASN A 90 -3.80 7.79 7.03
CA ASN A 90 -3.15 8.61 8.07
C ASN A 90 -2.97 10.07 7.65
N ASN A 91 -3.00 10.36 6.37
CA ASN A 91 -2.97 11.73 5.85
C ASN A 91 -4.28 12.49 6.13
N LEU A 92 -5.42 11.79 6.33
CA LEU A 92 -6.73 12.43 6.54
C LEU A 92 -6.76 13.43 7.69
N GLN A 93 -5.89 13.27 8.69
CA GLN A 93 -5.82 14.16 9.84
C GLN A 93 -5.00 15.43 9.58
N PHE A 94 -4.12 15.44 8.57
CA PHE A 94 -3.10 16.47 8.41
C PHE A 94 -3.16 17.17 7.05
N ASN A 95 -3.77 16.53 6.06
CA ASN A 95 -3.70 16.97 4.68
C ASN A 95 -5.09 17.23 4.09
N THR A 96 -5.14 18.10 3.10
CA THR A 96 -6.31 18.30 2.24
C THR A 96 -6.51 17.11 1.29
N ASP A 97 -7.70 16.95 0.75
CA ASP A 97 -8.00 15.88 -0.21
C ASP A 97 -7.13 15.94 -1.46
N LYS A 98 -6.81 17.14 -1.92
CA LYS A 98 -5.93 17.39 -3.05
C LYS A 98 -4.49 16.92 -2.75
N GLU A 99 -3.97 17.20 -1.57
CA GLU A 99 -2.63 16.76 -1.16
C GLU A 99 -2.57 15.25 -1.00
N ILE A 100 -3.61 14.62 -0.42
CA ILE A 100 -3.69 13.17 -0.30
C ILE A 100 -3.69 12.51 -1.68
N LEU A 101 -4.55 12.98 -2.57
CA LEU A 101 -4.61 12.51 -3.95
C LEU A 101 -3.25 12.63 -4.64
N GLN A 102 -2.64 13.81 -4.56
CA GLN A 102 -1.33 14.06 -5.16
C GLN A 102 -0.24 13.17 -4.55
N GLY A 103 -0.23 12.99 -3.23
CA GLY A 103 0.72 12.12 -2.54
C GLY A 103 0.61 10.66 -2.99
N ILE A 104 -0.61 10.11 -3.14
CA ILE A 104 -0.80 8.73 -3.65
C ILE A 104 -0.32 8.62 -5.10
N LEU A 105 -0.60 9.60 -5.94
CA LEU A 105 -0.13 9.61 -7.34
C LEU A 105 1.40 9.68 -7.43
N GLN A 106 2.06 10.49 -6.60
CA GLN A 106 3.52 10.55 -6.54
C GLN A 106 4.15 9.24 -6.08
N VAL A 107 3.57 8.58 -5.07
CA VAL A 107 4.01 7.24 -4.65
C VAL A 107 3.83 6.23 -5.79
N THR A 108 2.70 6.27 -6.49
CA THR A 108 2.41 5.41 -7.64
C THR A 108 3.47 5.57 -8.73
N GLU A 109 3.81 6.80 -9.07
CA GLU A 109 4.83 7.10 -10.07
C GLU A 109 6.23 6.66 -9.62
N ALA A 110 6.60 6.92 -8.37
CA ALA A 110 7.89 6.47 -7.82
C ALA A 110 8.03 4.94 -7.85
N ILE A 111 6.95 4.20 -7.56
CA ILE A 111 6.93 2.73 -7.69
C ILE A 111 7.18 2.31 -9.14
N LYS A 112 6.49 2.92 -10.10
CA LYS A 112 6.64 2.59 -11.53
C LYS A 112 8.03 2.86 -12.06
N ILE A 113 8.67 3.94 -11.62
CA ILE A 113 10.06 4.26 -11.98
C ILE A 113 11.02 3.19 -11.45
N ARG A 114 10.82 2.70 -10.22
CA ARG A 114 11.72 1.72 -9.59
C ARG A 114 11.43 0.28 -10.01
N GLN A 115 10.18 -0.02 -10.35
CA GLN A 115 9.71 -1.38 -10.69
C GLN A 115 8.85 -1.34 -11.98
N PRO A 116 9.42 -0.91 -13.12
CA PRO A 116 8.63 -0.66 -14.34
C PRO A 116 7.98 -1.91 -14.93
N GLN A 117 8.50 -3.11 -14.61
CA GLN A 117 7.94 -4.39 -15.06
C GLN A 117 6.81 -4.92 -14.17
N ALA A 118 6.66 -4.39 -12.94
CA ALA A 118 5.68 -4.89 -12.00
C ALA A 118 4.25 -4.45 -12.36
N LYS A 119 3.30 -5.36 -12.24
CA LYS A 119 1.88 -4.99 -12.25
C LYS A 119 1.55 -4.25 -10.97
N LEU A 120 1.27 -2.95 -11.08
CA LEU A 120 0.92 -2.13 -9.92
C LEU A 120 -0.60 -2.13 -9.70
N CYS A 121 -0.99 -2.51 -8.49
CA CYS A 121 -2.36 -2.49 -8.00
C CYS A 121 -2.48 -1.44 -6.89
N VAL A 122 -3.23 -0.38 -7.14
CA VAL A 122 -3.49 0.68 -6.16
C VAL A 122 -4.88 0.47 -5.56
N MET A 123 -4.93 0.32 -4.25
CA MET A 123 -6.17 0.21 -3.51
C MET A 123 -6.66 1.60 -3.08
N GLY A 124 -7.96 1.85 -3.24
CA GLY A 124 -8.60 3.03 -2.66
C GLY A 124 -8.44 3.05 -1.14
N ILE A 125 -8.44 4.23 -0.54
CA ILE A 125 -8.43 4.39 0.92
C ILE A 125 -9.65 3.66 1.48
N LEU A 126 -9.43 2.80 2.47
CA LEU A 126 -10.52 2.04 3.09
C LEU A 126 -11.43 2.97 3.88
N PRO A 127 -12.74 2.66 3.97
CA PRO A 127 -13.68 3.44 4.76
C PRO A 127 -13.20 3.62 6.20
N ARG A 128 -13.51 4.78 6.77
CA ARG A 128 -13.18 5.13 8.15
C ARG A 128 -14.30 5.99 8.73
N ALA A 129 -14.75 5.64 9.91
CA ALA A 129 -15.83 6.34 10.62
C ALA A 129 -15.60 7.85 10.65
N ASN A 130 -16.67 8.60 10.41
CA ASN A 130 -16.72 10.07 10.36
C ASN A 130 -15.94 10.73 9.20
N THR A 131 -15.41 9.93 8.25
CA THR A 131 -14.69 10.47 7.06
C THR A 131 -15.12 9.80 5.76
N GLU A 132 -16.22 9.05 5.77
CA GLU A 132 -16.66 8.21 4.66
C GLU A 132 -16.86 9.02 3.37
N LYS A 133 -17.61 10.12 3.43
CA LYS A 133 -17.86 11.00 2.27
C LYS A 133 -16.58 11.56 1.69
N ARG A 134 -15.65 11.97 2.55
CA ARG A 134 -14.35 12.50 2.16
C ARG A 134 -13.52 11.45 1.45
N ILE A 135 -13.47 10.23 1.99
CA ILE A 135 -12.77 9.08 1.40
C ILE A 135 -13.39 8.70 0.05
N GLN A 136 -14.72 8.66 -0.04
CA GLN A 136 -15.41 8.36 -1.29
C GLN A 136 -15.03 9.36 -2.39
N GLN A 137 -14.96 10.66 -2.07
CA GLN A 137 -14.57 11.68 -3.04
C GLN A 137 -13.11 11.53 -3.48
N ILE A 138 -12.18 11.31 -2.54
CA ILE A 138 -10.76 11.04 -2.86
C ILE A 138 -10.63 9.81 -3.76
N ASN A 139 -11.29 8.71 -3.40
CA ASN A 139 -11.25 7.45 -4.14
C ASN A 139 -11.83 7.59 -5.55
N LYS A 140 -12.89 8.38 -5.72
CA LYS A 140 -13.48 8.69 -7.03
C LYS A 140 -12.49 9.41 -7.94
N GLU A 141 -11.80 10.43 -7.43
CA GLU A 141 -10.79 11.16 -8.19
C GLU A 141 -9.53 10.33 -8.45
N LEU A 142 -9.12 9.53 -7.46
CA LEU A 142 -7.98 8.62 -7.59
C LEU A 142 -8.23 7.60 -8.71
N ARG A 143 -9.41 6.98 -8.75
CA ARG A 143 -9.81 6.05 -9.81
C ARG A 143 -9.64 6.67 -11.20
N LYS A 144 -10.21 7.86 -11.44
CA LYS A 144 -10.13 8.55 -12.73
C LYS A 144 -8.70 8.77 -13.20
N LYS A 145 -7.77 9.07 -12.27
CA LYS A 145 -6.37 9.37 -12.60
C LYS A 145 -5.52 8.12 -12.80
N LEU A 146 -5.95 6.97 -12.27
CA LEU A 146 -5.17 5.72 -12.29
C LEU A 146 -5.61 4.75 -13.38
N GLU A 147 -6.86 4.83 -13.87
CA GLU A 147 -7.46 3.83 -14.78
C GLU A 147 -6.65 3.49 -16.03
N GLN A 148 -5.81 4.40 -16.50
CA GLN A 148 -4.99 4.18 -17.70
C GLN A 148 -3.62 3.55 -17.42
N ASN A 149 -3.19 3.50 -16.16
CA ASN A 149 -1.78 3.27 -15.83
C ASN A 149 -1.50 2.18 -14.80
N CYS A 150 -2.52 1.69 -14.10
CA CYS A 150 -2.40 0.64 -13.09
C CYS A 150 -3.77 0.01 -12.80
N ILE A 151 -3.77 -1.12 -12.09
CA ILE A 151 -5.01 -1.75 -11.62
C ILE A 151 -5.50 -0.95 -10.41
N TYR A 152 -6.72 -0.41 -10.48
CA TYR A 152 -7.36 0.23 -9.34
C TYR A 152 -8.40 -0.68 -8.70
N ILE A 153 -8.31 -0.88 -7.38
CA ILE A 153 -9.27 -1.67 -6.60
C ILE A 153 -9.89 -0.80 -5.50
N ASN A 154 -11.22 -0.76 -5.45
CA ASN A 154 -11.94 -0.12 -4.35
C ASN A 154 -12.72 -1.19 -3.56
N LEU A 155 -12.37 -1.36 -2.29
CA LEU A 155 -12.99 -2.33 -1.39
C LEU A 155 -14.09 -1.71 -0.51
N SER A 156 -14.43 -0.43 -0.72
CA SER A 156 -15.40 0.28 0.16
C SER A 156 -16.72 -0.46 0.26
N ASN A 157 -17.28 -0.93 -0.86
CA ASN A 157 -18.56 -1.63 -0.89
C ASN A 157 -18.58 -2.98 -0.13
N LEU A 158 -17.41 -3.54 0.17
CA LEU A 158 -17.30 -4.76 0.96
C LEU A 158 -17.19 -4.48 2.47
N LEU A 159 -16.94 -3.23 2.84
CA LEU A 159 -16.62 -2.81 4.20
C LEU A 159 -17.63 -1.81 4.77
N THR A 160 -18.66 -1.45 3.99
CA THR A 160 -19.69 -0.50 4.39
C THR A 160 -21.08 -1.09 4.13
N ASP A 161 -22.09 -0.54 4.82
CA ASP A 161 -23.49 -0.80 4.54
C ASP A 161 -23.92 -0.18 3.20
N LYS A 162 -25.21 -0.34 2.83
CA LYS A 162 -25.81 0.22 1.62
C LYS A 162 -25.76 1.76 1.53
N ASN A 163 -25.54 2.46 2.63
CA ASN A 163 -25.41 3.92 2.70
C ASN A 163 -23.92 4.36 2.67
N GLY A 164 -22.98 3.43 2.58
CA GLY A 164 -21.55 3.69 2.59
C GLY A 164 -20.97 4.01 3.97
N ILE A 165 -21.64 3.56 5.05
CA ILE A 165 -21.26 3.77 6.46
C ILE A 165 -20.68 2.46 7.00
N ILE A 166 -19.62 2.58 7.85
CA ILE A 166 -19.02 1.47 8.59
C ILE A 166 -19.87 1.12 9.79
#